data_ee54af005c39cc50a713fb4ec759d7cb
#
_entry.id   ee54af005c39cc50a713fb4ec759d7cb
#
_cell.length_a   1.000
_cell.length_b   1.000
_cell.length_c   1.000
_cell.angle_alpha   90.00
_cell.angle_beta   90.00
_cell.angle_gamma   90.00
#
_symmetry.space_group_name_H-M   'P 1'
#
loop_
_entity.id
_entity.type
_entity.pdbx_description
1 polymer ?
#
loop_
_entity_poly.entity_id
_entity_poly.type
_entity_poly.pdbx_seq_one_letter_code
_entity_poly.pdbx_strand_id
1 'polypeptide(L)'
;MAVIHCFGVGLVGSYVAKRLAQAGHEVHAYDPKPHRVIGIQGIEIHLLEPGEDPVEVMVRDCPVDDGFAIDLVVNMLPGSIGHASTTALAASPWRTIDLSFSEFTPDRDDEKAREHGASILWDVGIAPGLSNMLLSEAYRDFGSLKKAEVRVGGNPTEPTGGWNYMAPFSPIDVIAEYTRPARVIRDSAEVTLPALSEKHIIEVPEKGDMEAFLTDGLRSLLNSIPVIEMSEYTVRWPGHIQMFIDKRDSGVLDEVDLQSQWQYDSKTPEFTWMEVMAEAFDGRRVTWTVQDHGSDDGHSMGRCTGLVAYCCIIEWLEDPDMLPPGVHAPESLPSEVISRIINMMLDEGVEIIGPMTSHS
;
A
#
# COMPACT_ATOMS: atom_id res chain seq x y z
N MET A 1 24.01 -8.84 -3.83
CA MET A 1 23.79 -7.67 -4.70
C MET A 1 22.85 -8.14 -5.79
N ALA A 2 21.70 -7.52 -5.93
CA ALA A 2 20.69 -7.82 -6.93
C ALA A 2 20.46 -6.58 -7.80
N VAL A 3 19.94 -6.77 -9.02
CA VAL A 3 19.55 -5.71 -9.96
C VAL A 3 18.04 -5.53 -9.90
N ILE A 4 17.58 -4.35 -9.47
CA ILE A 4 16.18 -4.07 -9.15
C ILE A 4 15.70 -2.89 -10.00
N HIS A 5 14.59 -3.09 -10.70
CA HIS A 5 13.97 -2.07 -11.55
C HIS A 5 12.75 -1.45 -10.84
N CYS A 6 12.80 -0.14 -10.58
CA CYS A 6 11.80 0.61 -9.83
C CYS A 6 11.01 1.54 -10.76
N PHE A 7 9.74 1.27 -11.00
CA PHE A 7 8.83 2.10 -11.78
C PHE A 7 8.12 3.09 -10.87
N GLY A 8 8.32 4.38 -11.11
CA GLY A 8 7.82 5.46 -10.26
C GLY A 8 8.71 5.71 -9.03
N VAL A 9 9.34 6.88 -8.96
CA VAL A 9 10.14 7.32 -7.80
C VAL A 9 9.58 8.59 -7.19
N GLY A 10 8.26 8.60 -6.99
CA GLY A 10 7.52 9.62 -6.24
C GLY A 10 7.86 9.59 -4.74
N LEU A 11 6.90 9.92 -3.87
CA LEU A 11 7.11 9.93 -2.41
C LEU A 11 7.50 8.55 -1.86
N VAL A 12 6.69 7.54 -2.13
CA VAL A 12 6.94 6.15 -1.69
C VAL A 12 8.09 5.53 -2.47
N GLY A 13 8.05 5.60 -3.80
CA GLY A 13 9.03 4.93 -4.65
C GLY A 13 10.46 5.43 -4.46
N SER A 14 10.65 6.72 -4.19
CA SER A 14 11.97 7.25 -3.88
C SER A 14 12.52 6.74 -2.54
N TYR A 15 11.64 6.48 -1.57
CA TYR A 15 12.03 5.86 -0.31
C TYR A 15 12.54 4.44 -0.54
N VAL A 16 11.75 3.61 -1.24
CA VAL A 16 12.12 2.22 -1.57
C VAL A 16 13.43 2.16 -2.35
N ALA A 17 13.56 2.95 -3.43
CA ALA A 17 14.76 2.97 -4.25
C ALA A 17 16.03 3.35 -3.47
N LYS A 18 15.94 4.36 -2.58
CA LYS A 18 17.04 4.77 -1.70
C LYS A 18 17.44 3.68 -0.72
N ARG A 19 16.45 3.02 -0.09
CA ARG A 19 16.72 1.93 0.86
C ARG A 19 17.40 0.74 0.17
N LEU A 20 16.96 0.37 -1.03
CA LEU A 20 17.59 -0.69 -1.81
C LEU A 20 19.04 -0.35 -2.21
N ALA A 21 19.28 0.87 -2.66
CA ALA A 21 20.63 1.33 -2.99
C ALA A 21 21.55 1.37 -1.74
N GLN A 22 21.05 1.82 -0.59
CA GLN A 22 21.77 1.81 0.69
C GLN A 22 22.09 0.39 1.17
N ALA A 23 21.23 -0.58 0.87
CA ALA A 23 21.47 -2.01 1.14
C ALA A 23 22.46 -2.64 0.16
N GLY A 24 23.00 -1.88 -0.82
CA GLY A 24 24.03 -2.33 -1.74
C GLY A 24 23.50 -3.04 -2.99
N HIS A 25 22.22 -2.88 -3.30
CA HIS A 25 21.65 -3.35 -4.57
C HIS A 25 21.89 -2.33 -5.68
N GLU A 26 21.90 -2.78 -6.93
CA GLU A 26 21.87 -1.95 -8.13
C GLU A 26 20.41 -1.62 -8.45
N VAL A 27 20.08 -0.31 -8.52
CA VAL A 27 18.71 0.15 -8.68
C VAL A 27 18.59 0.94 -9.97
N HIS A 28 17.67 0.53 -10.85
CA HIS A 28 17.29 1.25 -12.06
C HIS A 28 15.93 1.94 -11.82
N ALA A 29 15.89 3.27 -11.86
CA ALA A 29 14.71 4.08 -11.54
C ALA A 29 14.09 4.69 -12.81
N TYR A 30 12.82 4.40 -13.06
CA TYR A 30 12.08 4.84 -14.25
C TYR A 30 10.99 5.84 -13.82
N ASP A 31 11.14 7.11 -14.22
CA ASP A 31 10.20 8.17 -13.84
C ASP A 31 10.34 9.37 -14.77
N PRO A 32 9.24 10.06 -15.13
CA PRO A 32 9.32 11.29 -15.92
C PRO A 32 9.89 12.50 -15.13
N LYS A 33 9.91 12.42 -13.78
CA LYS A 33 10.40 13.49 -12.90
C LYS A 33 11.18 12.95 -11.70
N PRO A 34 12.33 12.29 -11.90
CA PRO A 34 13.06 11.55 -10.86
C PRO A 34 13.83 12.42 -9.87
N HIS A 35 13.40 13.66 -9.63
CA HIS A 35 14.13 14.68 -8.84
C HIS A 35 14.46 14.23 -7.42
N ARG A 36 13.74 13.25 -6.87
CA ARG A 36 13.93 12.74 -5.49
C ARG A 36 15.10 11.78 -5.36
N VAL A 37 15.60 11.23 -6.47
CA VAL A 37 16.68 10.24 -6.49
C VAL A 37 17.91 10.69 -7.27
N ILE A 38 17.92 11.92 -7.80
CA ILE A 38 19.07 12.47 -8.54
C ILE A 38 20.31 12.52 -7.64
N GLY A 39 21.42 11.98 -8.13
CA GLY A 39 22.70 12.00 -7.44
C GLY A 39 22.83 10.98 -6.29
N ILE A 40 21.87 10.11 -6.08
CA ILE A 40 21.97 9.02 -5.11
C ILE A 40 22.86 7.91 -5.70
N GLN A 41 23.90 7.56 -4.95
CA GLN A 41 24.81 6.48 -5.34
C GLN A 41 24.06 5.13 -5.37
N GLY A 42 24.29 4.33 -6.41
CA GLY A 42 23.65 3.02 -6.59
C GLY A 42 22.30 3.09 -7.28
N ILE A 43 21.85 4.29 -7.71
CA ILE A 43 20.64 4.47 -8.51
C ILE A 43 20.99 4.99 -9.90
N GLU A 44 20.67 4.22 -10.91
CA GLU A 44 20.69 4.63 -12.32
C GLU A 44 19.29 5.14 -12.72
N ILE A 45 19.23 6.28 -13.41
CA ILE A 45 17.98 6.93 -13.78
C ILE A 45 17.70 6.75 -15.26
N HIS A 46 16.52 6.20 -15.56
CA HIS A 46 15.94 6.11 -16.89
C HIS A 46 14.80 7.12 -16.97
N LEU A 47 15.05 8.24 -17.67
CA LEU A 47 14.05 9.30 -17.81
C LEU A 47 12.97 8.85 -18.80
N LEU A 48 11.73 8.82 -18.34
CA LEU A 48 10.57 8.51 -19.20
C LEU A 48 10.06 9.76 -19.90
N GLU A 49 9.81 9.65 -21.19
CA GLU A 49 9.03 10.66 -21.91
C GLU A 49 7.51 10.50 -21.59
N PRO A 50 6.72 11.56 -21.77
CA PRO A 50 5.29 11.48 -21.51
C PRO A 50 4.60 10.38 -22.35
N GLY A 51 4.01 9.39 -21.66
CA GLY A 51 3.30 8.27 -22.30
C GLY A 51 4.16 7.06 -22.67
N GLU A 52 5.48 7.07 -22.37
CA GLU A 52 6.30 5.86 -22.50
C GLU A 52 5.90 4.82 -21.44
N ASP A 53 5.85 3.57 -21.86
CA ASP A 53 5.68 2.42 -20.97
C ASP A 53 7.02 2.07 -20.31
N PRO A 54 7.13 2.09 -18.96
CA PRO A 54 8.37 1.77 -18.28
C PRO A 54 8.84 0.34 -18.53
N VAL A 55 7.95 -0.61 -18.81
CA VAL A 55 8.34 -2.00 -19.16
C VAL A 55 9.05 -2.02 -20.53
N GLU A 56 8.53 -1.31 -21.52
CA GLU A 56 9.18 -1.21 -22.84
C GLU A 56 10.55 -0.52 -22.73
N VAL A 57 10.63 0.55 -21.93
CA VAL A 57 11.91 1.26 -21.70
C VAL A 57 12.90 0.37 -20.99
N MET A 58 12.49 -0.36 -19.96
CA MET A 58 13.33 -1.32 -19.23
C MET A 58 13.91 -2.38 -20.18
N VAL A 59 13.09 -3.02 -21.01
CA VAL A 59 13.53 -4.04 -21.95
C VAL A 59 14.46 -3.46 -23.02
N ARG A 60 14.22 -2.23 -23.46
CA ARG A 60 15.06 -1.53 -24.44
C ARG A 60 16.44 -1.17 -23.89
N ASP A 61 16.48 -0.61 -22.67
CA ASP A 61 17.68 -0.03 -22.07
C ASP A 61 18.52 -1.07 -21.31
N CYS A 62 17.89 -2.14 -20.82
CA CYS A 62 18.50 -3.25 -20.10
C CYS A 62 18.15 -4.60 -20.77
N PRO A 63 18.60 -4.86 -22.01
CA PRO A 63 18.21 -6.07 -22.73
C PRO A 63 18.88 -7.31 -22.10
N VAL A 64 18.05 -8.25 -21.65
CA VAL A 64 18.51 -9.51 -20.99
C VAL A 64 19.41 -10.33 -21.92
N ASP A 65 19.18 -10.30 -23.23
CA ASP A 65 19.99 -11.00 -24.23
C ASP A 65 21.43 -10.46 -24.31
N ASP A 66 21.64 -9.20 -23.90
CA ASP A 66 22.99 -8.59 -23.81
C ASP A 66 23.65 -8.80 -22.42
N GLY A 67 23.02 -9.61 -21.56
CA GLY A 67 23.54 -10.00 -20.24
C GLY A 67 23.17 -9.08 -19.10
N PHE A 68 22.20 -8.17 -19.29
CA PHE A 68 21.61 -7.41 -18.18
C PHE A 68 20.74 -8.31 -17.31
N ALA A 69 20.90 -8.18 -15.99
CA ALA A 69 20.09 -8.92 -15.04
C ALA A 69 18.83 -8.14 -14.68
N ILE A 70 17.74 -8.86 -14.46
CA ILE A 70 16.49 -8.34 -13.84
C ILE A 70 16.14 -9.34 -12.75
N ASP A 71 16.56 -9.04 -11.52
CA ASP A 71 16.27 -9.92 -10.39
C ASP A 71 14.87 -9.69 -9.84
N LEU A 72 14.40 -8.41 -9.85
CA LEU A 72 13.08 -8.03 -9.37
C LEU A 72 12.65 -6.69 -9.97
N VAL A 73 11.34 -6.56 -10.24
CA VAL A 73 10.70 -5.30 -10.64
C VAL A 73 9.81 -4.81 -9.51
N VAL A 74 9.83 -3.50 -9.23
CA VAL A 74 8.96 -2.86 -8.24
C VAL A 74 8.10 -1.83 -8.95
N ASN A 75 6.79 -2.09 -9.05
CA ASN A 75 5.83 -1.16 -9.65
C ASN A 75 5.21 -0.27 -8.58
N MET A 76 5.55 1.00 -8.59
CA MET A 76 5.09 2.03 -7.65
C MET A 76 4.43 3.21 -8.40
N LEU A 77 3.92 2.93 -9.58
CA LEU A 77 3.21 3.90 -10.40
C LEU A 77 1.82 4.20 -9.83
N PRO A 78 1.26 5.40 -10.09
CA PRO A 78 -0.14 5.70 -9.77
C PRO A 78 -1.10 4.64 -10.35
N GLY A 79 -2.18 4.35 -9.63
CA GLY A 79 -3.14 3.30 -10.00
C GLY A 79 -3.74 3.44 -11.41
N SER A 80 -3.85 4.68 -11.90
CA SER A 80 -4.38 4.97 -13.23
C SER A 80 -3.53 4.43 -14.40
N ILE A 81 -2.23 4.23 -14.18
CA ILE A 81 -1.27 3.75 -15.20
C ILE A 81 -0.56 2.46 -14.80
N GLY A 82 -0.36 2.22 -13.50
CA GLY A 82 0.43 1.09 -12.99
C GLY A 82 -0.15 -0.27 -13.35
N HIS A 83 -1.49 -0.39 -13.45
CA HIS A 83 -2.14 -1.65 -13.83
C HIS A 83 -1.73 -2.16 -15.23
N ALA A 84 -1.44 -1.25 -16.16
CA ALA A 84 -0.98 -1.63 -17.49
C ALA A 84 0.42 -2.24 -17.43
N SER A 85 1.32 -1.64 -16.64
CA SER A 85 2.66 -2.19 -16.41
C SER A 85 2.61 -3.55 -15.71
N THR A 86 1.74 -3.74 -14.71
CA THR A 86 1.55 -5.05 -14.05
C THR A 86 1.05 -6.11 -15.02
N THR A 87 0.08 -5.76 -15.87
CA THR A 87 -0.42 -6.67 -16.93
C THR A 87 0.68 -7.03 -17.94
N ALA A 88 1.59 -6.10 -18.27
CA ALA A 88 2.74 -6.37 -19.14
C ALA A 88 3.77 -7.27 -18.44
N LEU A 89 4.06 -7.01 -17.14
CA LEU A 89 4.97 -7.82 -16.33
C LEU A 89 4.45 -9.26 -16.13
N ALA A 90 3.14 -9.48 -16.08
CA ALA A 90 2.54 -10.81 -16.03
C ALA A 90 2.84 -11.66 -17.29
N ALA A 91 3.28 -11.04 -18.40
CA ALA A 91 3.72 -11.73 -19.60
C ALA A 91 5.24 -11.96 -19.66
N SER A 92 5.96 -11.83 -18.55
CA SER A 92 7.40 -11.95 -18.45
C SER A 92 7.79 -12.93 -17.34
N PRO A 93 9.03 -13.46 -17.32
CA PRO A 93 9.44 -14.43 -16.29
C PRO A 93 9.97 -13.76 -15.00
N TRP A 94 9.62 -12.49 -14.74
CA TRP A 94 10.20 -11.73 -13.65
C TRP A 94 9.36 -11.79 -12.38
N ARG A 95 10.05 -11.63 -11.26
CA ARG A 95 9.42 -11.39 -9.95
C ARG A 95 9.03 -9.91 -9.87
N THR A 96 7.82 -9.63 -9.44
CA THR A 96 7.30 -8.26 -9.37
C THR A 96 6.65 -8.01 -8.01
N ILE A 97 7.02 -6.90 -7.38
CA ILE A 97 6.29 -6.29 -6.26
C ILE A 97 5.49 -5.12 -6.79
N ASP A 98 4.17 -5.11 -6.52
CA ASP A 98 3.26 -4.08 -7.02
C ASP A 98 2.58 -3.34 -5.87
N LEU A 99 2.79 -2.02 -5.85
CA LEU A 99 2.14 -1.08 -4.94
C LEU A 99 1.08 -0.22 -5.65
N SER A 100 0.83 -0.48 -6.94
CA SER A 100 -0.09 0.32 -7.73
C SER A 100 -1.54 0.10 -7.29
N PHE A 101 -2.16 1.13 -6.71
CA PHE A 101 -3.52 1.06 -6.18
C PHE A 101 -4.57 1.32 -7.27
N SER A 102 -4.71 0.35 -8.18
CA SER A 102 -5.65 0.43 -9.30
C SER A 102 -7.02 -0.16 -8.97
N GLU A 103 -8.07 0.31 -9.64
CA GLU A 103 -9.38 -0.35 -9.69
C GLU A 103 -9.28 -1.76 -10.29
N PHE A 104 -8.34 -1.95 -11.23
CA PHE A 104 -8.08 -3.25 -11.85
C PHE A 104 -7.05 -4.02 -11.01
N THR A 105 -7.53 -5.06 -10.33
CA THR A 105 -6.66 -5.88 -9.48
C THR A 105 -5.85 -6.88 -10.31
N PRO A 106 -4.57 -7.12 -9.96
CA PRO A 106 -3.66 -8.00 -10.70
C PRO A 106 -4.06 -9.47 -10.76
N ASP A 107 -4.91 -9.95 -9.85
CA ASP A 107 -5.41 -11.34 -9.82
C ASP A 107 -6.06 -11.79 -11.13
N ARG A 108 -6.60 -10.87 -11.92
CA ARG A 108 -7.12 -11.13 -13.27
C ARG A 108 -6.06 -11.65 -14.25
N ASP A 109 -4.80 -11.38 -13.99
CA ASP A 109 -3.65 -11.78 -14.82
C ASP A 109 -2.95 -13.06 -14.29
N ASP A 110 -3.53 -13.79 -13.30
CA ASP A 110 -2.91 -14.97 -12.66
C ASP A 110 -2.58 -16.10 -13.66
N GLU A 111 -3.53 -16.43 -14.54
CA GLU A 111 -3.30 -17.47 -15.57
C GLU A 111 -2.14 -17.08 -16.49
N LYS A 112 -2.12 -15.81 -16.93
CA LYS A 112 -1.07 -15.26 -17.76
C LYS A 112 0.30 -15.30 -17.06
N ALA A 113 0.35 -14.92 -15.78
CA ALA A 113 1.57 -14.97 -14.99
C ALA A 113 2.11 -16.39 -14.87
N ARG A 114 1.25 -17.37 -14.61
CA ARG A 114 1.64 -18.80 -14.56
C ARG A 114 2.16 -19.31 -15.89
N GLU A 115 1.55 -18.95 -17.00
CA GLU A 115 1.97 -19.36 -18.34
C GLU A 115 3.37 -18.84 -18.71
N HIS A 116 3.72 -17.63 -18.25
CA HIS A 116 5.00 -16.99 -18.59
C HIS A 116 6.07 -17.14 -17.50
N GLY A 117 5.73 -17.78 -16.36
CA GLY A 117 6.65 -17.94 -15.24
C GLY A 117 6.85 -16.67 -14.39
N ALA A 118 5.98 -15.68 -14.54
CA ALA A 118 5.96 -14.48 -13.68
C ALA A 118 5.45 -14.82 -12.28
N SER A 119 6.02 -14.16 -11.27
CA SER A 119 5.50 -14.18 -9.90
C SER A 119 5.26 -12.74 -9.45
N ILE A 120 4.03 -12.41 -9.10
CA ILE A 120 3.63 -11.03 -8.73
C ILE A 120 3.08 -11.05 -7.32
N LEU A 121 3.67 -10.24 -6.42
CA LEU A 121 3.11 -9.93 -5.11
C LEU A 121 2.57 -8.50 -5.16
N TRP A 122 1.27 -8.33 -5.02
CA TRP A 122 0.58 -7.06 -5.20
C TRP A 122 -0.03 -6.51 -3.90
N ASP A 123 -0.42 -5.24 -3.90
CA ASP A 123 -0.93 -4.51 -2.73
C ASP A 123 0.06 -4.51 -1.55
N VAL A 124 1.34 -4.28 -1.84
CA VAL A 124 2.43 -4.38 -0.84
C VAL A 124 2.70 -3.03 -0.19
N GLY A 125 1.72 -2.55 0.57
CA GLY A 125 1.80 -1.32 1.35
C GLY A 125 1.46 -1.54 2.83
N ILE A 126 1.12 -0.47 3.54
CA ILE A 126 0.66 -0.58 4.92
C ILE A 126 -0.79 -1.10 4.98
N ALA A 127 -1.69 -0.53 4.18
CA ALA A 127 -3.06 -0.97 3.96
C ALA A 127 -3.52 -0.49 2.56
N PRO A 128 -3.74 -1.43 1.64
CA PRO A 128 -3.53 -2.87 1.76
C PRO A 128 -2.05 -3.25 1.87
N GLY A 129 -1.78 -4.43 2.45
CA GLY A 129 -0.44 -4.99 2.60
C GLY A 129 -0.21 -5.55 3.99
N LEU A 130 0.39 -4.78 4.91
CA LEU A 130 0.58 -5.22 6.29
C LEU A 130 -0.76 -5.56 6.97
N SER A 131 -1.82 -4.80 6.71
CA SER A 131 -3.17 -5.10 7.19
C SER A 131 -3.64 -6.50 6.78
N ASN A 132 -3.39 -6.90 5.52
CA ASN A 132 -3.72 -8.20 4.99
C ASN A 132 -2.92 -9.32 5.68
N MET A 133 -1.61 -9.09 5.87
CA MET A 133 -0.73 -10.02 6.58
C MET A 133 -1.22 -10.27 8.02
N LEU A 134 -1.57 -9.21 8.76
CA LEU A 134 -2.07 -9.31 10.13
C LEU A 134 -3.42 -10.04 10.21
N LEU A 135 -4.34 -9.77 9.28
CA LEU A 135 -5.61 -10.49 9.21
C LEU A 135 -5.42 -11.96 8.84
N SER A 136 -4.43 -12.29 8.00
CA SER A 136 -4.12 -13.69 7.69
C SER A 136 -3.61 -14.44 8.92
N GLU A 137 -2.80 -13.80 9.78
CA GLU A 137 -2.36 -14.40 11.04
C GLU A 137 -3.54 -14.65 12.00
N ALA A 138 -4.48 -13.70 12.10
CA ALA A 138 -5.71 -13.90 12.86
C ALA A 138 -6.55 -15.07 12.31
N TYR A 139 -6.68 -15.16 11.00
CA TYR A 139 -7.42 -16.24 10.35
C TYR A 139 -6.76 -17.61 10.56
N ARG A 140 -5.42 -17.69 10.51
CA ARG A 140 -4.67 -18.92 10.79
C ARG A 140 -4.86 -19.38 12.26
N ASP A 141 -4.89 -18.44 13.20
CA ASP A 141 -5.08 -18.75 14.63
C ASP A 141 -6.54 -19.11 14.97
N PHE A 142 -7.52 -18.42 14.40
CA PHE A 142 -8.94 -18.60 14.72
C PHE A 142 -9.66 -19.61 13.81
N GLY A 143 -9.13 -19.90 12.62
CA GLY A 143 -9.70 -20.79 11.62
C GLY A 143 -10.90 -20.21 10.86
N SER A 144 -11.65 -19.29 11.45
CA SER A 144 -12.74 -18.54 10.80
C SER A 144 -13.04 -17.27 11.58
N LEU A 145 -13.40 -16.21 10.86
CA LEU A 145 -13.64 -14.90 11.44
C LEU A 145 -15.13 -14.57 11.41
N LYS A 146 -15.63 -14.04 12.53
CA LYS A 146 -16.95 -13.44 12.62
C LYS A 146 -16.91 -12.01 12.12
N LYS A 147 -15.89 -11.25 12.52
CA LYS A 147 -15.68 -9.86 12.12
C LYS A 147 -14.20 -9.58 11.88
N ALA A 148 -13.91 -8.78 10.87
CA ALA A 148 -12.60 -8.19 10.64
C ALA A 148 -12.75 -6.70 10.29
N GLU A 149 -11.83 -5.89 10.76
CA GLU A 149 -11.88 -4.44 10.54
C GLU A 149 -10.48 -3.87 10.43
N VAL A 150 -10.25 -3.04 9.43
CA VAL A 150 -9.03 -2.26 9.23
C VAL A 150 -9.39 -0.79 9.31
N ARG A 151 -8.64 -0.02 10.08
CA ARG A 151 -8.72 1.44 10.16
C ARG A 151 -7.33 2.00 9.92
N VAL A 152 -7.18 2.88 8.94
CA VAL A 152 -5.87 3.40 8.57
C VAL A 152 -5.94 4.87 8.16
N GLY A 153 -4.92 5.64 8.50
CA GLY A 153 -4.82 7.03 8.07
C GLY A 153 -3.44 7.62 8.27
N GLY A 154 -3.01 8.44 7.29
CA GLY A 154 -1.89 9.36 7.42
C GLY A 154 -2.43 10.78 7.49
N ASN A 155 -2.03 11.54 8.51
CA ASN A 155 -2.58 12.85 8.80
C ASN A 155 -1.50 13.80 9.34
N PRO A 156 -1.63 15.11 9.19
CA PRO A 156 -0.84 16.05 9.99
C PRO A 156 -0.99 15.74 11.49
N THR A 157 0.09 15.91 12.25
CA THR A 157 0.11 15.63 13.71
C THR A 157 -0.95 16.41 14.48
N GLU A 158 -1.25 17.62 14.02
CA GLU A 158 -2.28 18.51 14.57
C GLU A 158 -3.17 19.04 13.44
N PRO A 159 -4.44 19.37 13.72
CA PRO A 159 -5.28 20.07 12.77
C PRO A 159 -4.64 21.41 12.36
N THR A 160 -4.40 21.62 11.07
CA THR A 160 -3.71 22.79 10.53
C THR A 160 -4.65 23.90 10.06
N GLY A 161 -5.98 23.67 10.16
CA GLY A 161 -7.01 24.50 9.55
C GLY A 161 -7.28 24.09 8.09
N GLY A 162 -8.38 24.57 7.52
CA GLY A 162 -8.79 24.16 6.17
C GLY A 162 -9.10 22.66 6.12
N TRP A 163 -8.44 21.93 5.19
CA TRP A 163 -8.67 20.50 5.02
C TRP A 163 -8.15 19.62 6.17
N ASN A 164 -7.22 20.09 6.98
CA ASN A 164 -6.51 19.27 7.99
C ASN A 164 -5.91 17.99 7.40
N TYR A 165 -5.49 18.05 6.15
CA TYR A 165 -5.00 16.93 5.38
C TYR A 165 -3.98 17.36 4.33
N MET A 166 -3.01 16.51 4.07
CA MET A 166 -2.11 16.55 2.92
C MET A 166 -1.94 15.13 2.39
N ALA A 167 -1.90 14.96 1.07
CA ALA A 167 -1.78 13.65 0.45
C ALA A 167 -0.33 13.14 0.53
N PRO A 168 -0.06 12.06 1.26
CA PRO A 168 1.29 11.51 1.41
C PRO A 168 1.73 10.65 0.23
N PHE A 169 0.88 10.48 -0.76
CA PHE A 169 1.12 9.79 -2.04
C PHE A 169 0.36 10.52 -3.16
N SER A 170 -0.03 9.82 -4.23
CA SER A 170 -0.74 10.45 -5.36
C SER A 170 -2.07 11.10 -4.94
N PRO A 171 -2.24 12.42 -5.02
CA PRO A 171 -3.52 13.06 -4.68
C PRO A 171 -4.70 12.57 -5.55
N ILE A 172 -4.43 12.13 -6.78
CA ILE A 172 -5.45 11.57 -7.69
C ILE A 172 -5.99 10.25 -7.12
N ASP A 173 -5.10 9.39 -6.59
CA ASP A 173 -5.50 8.11 -6.01
C ASP A 173 -6.31 8.34 -4.72
N VAL A 174 -5.95 9.35 -3.90
CA VAL A 174 -6.74 9.75 -2.71
C VAL A 174 -8.14 10.23 -3.11
N ILE A 175 -8.26 11.05 -4.15
CA ILE A 175 -9.57 11.49 -4.66
C ILE A 175 -10.39 10.29 -5.14
N ALA A 176 -9.75 9.31 -5.79
CA ALA A 176 -10.40 8.08 -6.22
C ALA A 176 -10.94 7.28 -5.02
N GLU A 177 -10.22 7.20 -3.90
CA GLU A 177 -10.73 6.58 -2.66
C GLU A 177 -12.03 7.25 -2.16
N TYR A 178 -12.17 8.57 -2.31
CA TYR A 178 -13.34 9.32 -1.83
C TYR A 178 -14.52 9.27 -2.78
N THR A 179 -14.33 8.82 -3.99
CA THR A 179 -15.38 8.77 -5.03
C THR A 179 -15.78 7.36 -5.43
N ARG A 180 -14.86 6.39 -5.26
CA ARG A 180 -15.11 4.98 -5.57
C ARG A 180 -16.02 4.36 -4.51
N PRO A 181 -17.11 3.65 -4.91
CA PRO A 181 -17.90 2.86 -3.96
C PRO A 181 -17.05 1.81 -3.25
N ALA A 182 -17.26 1.65 -1.95
CA ALA A 182 -16.52 0.71 -1.12
C ALA A 182 -17.12 -0.69 -1.18
N ARG A 183 -16.31 -1.71 -1.48
CA ARG A 183 -16.68 -3.12 -1.37
C ARG A 183 -16.36 -3.60 0.03
N VAL A 184 -17.32 -4.25 0.66
CA VAL A 184 -17.24 -4.77 2.02
C VAL A 184 -17.89 -6.15 2.08
N ILE A 185 -17.65 -6.91 3.16
CA ILE A 185 -18.38 -8.15 3.42
C ILE A 185 -19.46 -7.86 4.46
N ARG A 186 -20.70 -8.25 4.15
CA ARG A 186 -21.86 -8.22 5.03
C ARG A 186 -22.59 -9.54 4.89
N ASP A 187 -22.91 -10.20 6.01
CA ASP A 187 -23.56 -11.52 6.02
C ASP A 187 -22.83 -12.56 5.12
N SER A 188 -21.50 -12.57 5.12
CA SER A 188 -20.63 -13.44 4.28
C SER A 188 -20.74 -13.20 2.78
N ALA A 189 -21.28 -12.07 2.34
CA ALA A 189 -21.38 -11.72 0.93
C ALA A 189 -20.71 -10.36 0.67
N GLU A 190 -20.10 -10.21 -0.51
CA GLU A 190 -19.61 -8.91 -0.97
C GLU A 190 -20.80 -7.98 -1.23
N VAL A 191 -20.74 -6.79 -0.65
CA VAL A 191 -21.71 -5.71 -0.82
C VAL A 191 -20.97 -4.43 -1.18
N THR A 192 -21.49 -3.70 -2.15
CA THR A 192 -20.97 -2.39 -2.52
C THR A 192 -21.79 -1.29 -1.84
N LEU A 193 -21.12 -0.44 -1.06
CA LEU A 193 -21.71 0.69 -0.36
C LEU A 193 -21.21 2.02 -0.96
N PRO A 194 -21.96 3.12 -0.81
CA PRO A 194 -21.49 4.42 -1.27
C PRO A 194 -20.16 4.81 -0.61
N ALA A 195 -19.28 5.44 -1.36
CA ALA A 195 -18.06 6.05 -0.80
C ALA A 195 -18.41 7.00 0.37
N LEU A 196 -17.53 7.08 1.36
CA LEU A 196 -17.68 7.95 2.54
C LEU A 196 -18.86 7.60 3.45
N SER A 197 -19.49 6.44 3.26
CA SER A 197 -20.57 5.97 4.14
C SER A 197 -20.02 5.41 5.45
N GLU A 198 -20.94 5.04 6.36
CA GLU A 198 -20.63 4.51 7.70
C GLU A 198 -19.68 5.40 8.52
N LYS A 199 -19.79 6.72 8.32
CA LYS A 199 -18.97 7.70 9.02
C LYS A 199 -19.22 7.65 10.54
N HIS A 200 -18.15 7.52 11.33
CA HIS A 200 -18.22 7.50 12.79
C HIS A 200 -16.94 8.03 13.44
N ILE A 201 -17.06 8.43 14.70
CA ILE A 201 -15.91 8.87 15.50
C ILE A 201 -15.25 7.67 16.15
N ILE A 202 -13.92 7.67 16.14
CA ILE A 202 -13.08 6.73 16.85
C ILE A 202 -12.09 7.48 17.73
N GLU A 203 -11.64 6.87 18.81
CA GLU A 203 -10.54 7.39 19.62
C GLU A 203 -9.23 6.81 19.13
N VAL A 204 -8.29 7.68 18.72
CA VAL A 204 -6.93 7.30 18.34
C VAL A 204 -5.99 7.68 19.49
N PRO A 205 -5.19 6.74 20.01
CA PRO A 205 -4.27 7.03 21.11
C PRO A 205 -3.42 8.27 20.82
N GLU A 206 -3.24 9.12 21.82
CA GLU A 206 -2.48 10.38 21.79
C GLU A 206 -3.04 11.48 20.84
N LYS A 207 -4.00 11.16 19.98
CA LYS A 207 -4.62 12.11 19.03
C LYS A 207 -6.05 12.49 19.45
N GLY A 208 -6.74 11.64 20.22
CA GLY A 208 -8.12 11.83 20.61
C GLY A 208 -9.09 11.45 19.50
N ASP A 209 -10.18 12.21 19.37
CA ASP A 209 -11.25 11.91 18.41
C ASP A 209 -10.82 12.11 16.98
N MET A 210 -10.94 11.04 16.17
CA MET A 210 -10.75 11.03 14.74
C MET A 210 -12.02 10.53 14.03
N GLU A 211 -12.19 10.82 12.76
CA GLU A 211 -13.34 10.41 11.96
C GLU A 211 -12.94 9.29 11.00
N ALA A 212 -13.63 8.15 11.11
CA ALA A 212 -13.48 6.99 10.24
C ALA A 212 -14.64 6.91 9.24
N PHE A 213 -14.38 6.48 8.00
CA PHE A 213 -15.37 6.33 6.93
C PHE A 213 -14.94 5.24 5.96
N LEU A 214 -15.90 4.55 5.33
CA LEU A 214 -15.64 3.44 4.40
C LEU A 214 -14.86 3.88 3.16
N THR A 215 -13.84 3.09 2.84
CA THR A 215 -13.08 3.14 1.59
C THR A 215 -12.90 1.74 0.99
N ASP A 216 -12.53 1.65 -0.31
CA ASP A 216 -12.42 0.40 -1.07
C ASP A 216 -11.01 -0.21 -0.93
N GLY A 217 -10.55 -0.43 0.31
CA GLY A 217 -9.21 -0.91 0.61
C GLY A 217 -9.08 -2.40 0.94
N LEU A 218 -10.19 -3.15 1.07
CA LEU A 218 -10.15 -4.59 1.37
C LEU A 218 -9.50 -5.43 0.26
N ARG A 219 -9.78 -5.12 -0.99
CA ARG A 219 -9.15 -5.68 -2.19
C ARG A 219 -9.13 -7.22 -2.20
N SER A 220 -7.95 -7.85 -2.11
CA SER A 220 -7.81 -9.32 -2.10
C SER A 220 -8.52 -9.98 -0.92
N LEU A 221 -8.61 -9.31 0.23
CA LEU A 221 -9.29 -9.82 1.42
C LEU A 221 -10.76 -10.16 1.18
N LEU A 222 -11.42 -9.51 0.20
CA LEU A 222 -12.81 -9.81 -0.16
C LEU A 222 -13.01 -11.28 -0.55
N ASN A 223 -11.97 -11.93 -1.08
CA ASN A 223 -12.04 -13.28 -1.61
C ASN A 223 -11.14 -14.28 -0.87
N SER A 224 -10.16 -13.82 -0.11
CA SER A 224 -9.11 -14.69 0.46
C SER A 224 -9.39 -15.14 1.90
N ILE A 225 -10.12 -14.35 2.69
CA ILE A 225 -10.41 -14.65 4.10
C ILE A 225 -11.92 -14.80 4.30
N PRO A 226 -12.42 -16.01 4.63
CA PRO A 226 -13.82 -16.23 4.97
C PRO A 226 -14.21 -15.49 6.27
N VAL A 227 -15.22 -14.62 6.20
CA VAL A 227 -15.67 -13.78 7.31
C VAL A 227 -17.16 -13.44 7.14
N ILE A 228 -17.88 -13.19 8.26
CA ILE A 228 -19.27 -12.70 8.19
C ILE A 228 -19.34 -11.22 7.89
N GLU A 229 -18.50 -10.41 8.58
CA GLU A 229 -18.46 -8.95 8.45
C GLU A 229 -17.02 -8.50 8.26
N MET A 230 -16.72 -7.74 7.18
CA MET A 230 -15.41 -7.15 7.00
C MET A 230 -15.51 -5.76 6.37
N SER A 231 -14.75 -4.83 6.92
CA SER A 231 -14.72 -3.43 6.48
C SER A 231 -13.31 -2.87 6.57
N GLU A 232 -13.04 -1.89 5.70
CA GLU A 232 -11.88 -1.02 5.84
C GLU A 232 -12.36 0.44 5.90
N TYR A 233 -11.77 1.20 6.81
CA TYR A 233 -12.08 2.60 7.04
C TYR A 233 -10.82 3.45 6.93
N THR A 234 -10.92 4.52 6.16
CA THR A 234 -9.92 5.58 6.17
C THR A 234 -10.19 6.53 7.34
N VAL A 235 -9.12 6.97 8.01
CA VAL A 235 -9.18 7.81 9.21
C VAL A 235 -8.63 9.20 8.93
N ARG A 236 -9.39 10.23 9.28
CA ARG A 236 -9.03 11.66 9.11
C ARG A 236 -9.40 12.47 10.33
N TRP A 237 -8.89 13.69 10.41
CA TRP A 237 -9.34 14.67 11.40
C TRP A 237 -10.83 14.97 11.23
N PRO A 238 -11.61 15.15 12.33
CA PRO A 238 -13.04 15.44 12.26
C PRO A 238 -13.33 16.67 11.40
N GLY A 239 -14.37 16.58 10.60
CA GLY A 239 -14.83 17.64 9.71
C GLY A 239 -14.19 17.63 8.30
N HIS A 240 -13.11 16.89 8.07
CA HIS A 240 -12.50 16.76 6.75
C HIS A 240 -13.47 16.19 5.71
N ILE A 241 -14.13 15.08 6.05
CA ILE A 241 -15.07 14.41 5.15
C ILE A 241 -16.33 15.22 4.94
N GLN A 242 -16.82 15.89 5.98
CA GLN A 242 -17.99 16.75 5.81
C GLN A 242 -17.69 17.91 4.85
N MET A 243 -16.51 18.51 4.93
CA MET A 243 -16.07 19.55 3.99
C MET A 243 -16.00 19.04 2.55
N PHE A 244 -15.51 17.80 2.34
CA PHE A 244 -15.48 17.19 1.01
C PHE A 244 -16.90 16.97 0.47
N ILE A 245 -17.79 16.41 1.28
CA ILE A 245 -19.20 16.18 0.91
C ILE A 245 -19.89 17.48 0.56
N ASP A 246 -19.76 18.53 1.39
CA ASP A 246 -20.39 19.82 1.17
C ASP A 246 -19.92 20.48 -0.15
N LYS A 247 -18.63 20.41 -0.45
CA LYS A 247 -18.08 20.93 -1.71
C LYS A 247 -18.54 20.13 -2.92
N ARG A 248 -18.57 18.80 -2.83
CA ARG A 248 -19.08 17.92 -3.87
C ARG A 248 -20.56 18.20 -4.16
N ASP A 249 -21.39 18.23 -3.13
CA ASP A 249 -22.84 18.37 -3.26
C ASP A 249 -23.27 19.78 -3.71
N SER A 250 -22.47 20.79 -3.43
CA SER A 250 -22.66 22.15 -3.96
C SER A 250 -22.11 22.36 -5.38
N GLY A 251 -21.46 21.34 -5.96
CA GLY A 251 -20.90 21.40 -7.32
C GLY A 251 -19.69 22.33 -7.47
N VAL A 252 -19.04 22.69 -6.36
CA VAL A 252 -17.80 23.52 -6.36
C VAL A 252 -16.53 22.70 -6.13
N LEU A 253 -16.63 21.35 -6.13
CA LEU A 253 -15.48 20.48 -6.02
C LEU A 253 -14.72 20.47 -7.36
N ASP A 254 -13.47 20.91 -7.33
CA ASP A 254 -12.56 20.85 -8.48
C ASP A 254 -11.36 19.97 -8.11
N GLU A 255 -11.13 18.91 -8.89
CA GLU A 255 -10.06 17.93 -8.59
C GLU A 255 -8.65 18.52 -8.74
N VAL A 256 -8.45 19.46 -9.68
CA VAL A 256 -7.15 20.12 -9.87
C VAL A 256 -6.85 21.03 -8.67
N ASP A 257 -7.87 21.73 -8.19
CA ASP A 257 -7.78 22.57 -7.01
C ASP A 257 -7.52 21.73 -5.76
N LEU A 258 -8.19 20.59 -5.60
CA LEU A 258 -7.93 19.64 -4.51
C LEU A 258 -6.50 19.10 -4.52
N GLN A 259 -6.00 18.69 -5.69
CA GLN A 259 -4.61 18.22 -5.81
C GLN A 259 -3.61 19.28 -5.34
N SER A 260 -3.88 20.55 -5.65
CA SER A 260 -3.05 21.68 -5.20
C SER A 260 -3.19 21.91 -3.69
N GLN A 261 -4.41 21.85 -3.15
CA GLN A 261 -4.68 22.09 -1.72
C GLN A 261 -4.20 20.94 -0.82
N TRP A 262 -4.14 19.73 -1.35
CA TRP A 262 -3.66 18.53 -0.64
C TRP A 262 -2.20 18.20 -0.93
N GLN A 263 -1.48 19.12 -1.56
CA GLN A 263 -0.07 18.91 -1.85
C GLN A 263 0.70 18.64 -0.56
N TYR A 264 1.53 17.58 -0.58
CA TYR A 264 2.39 17.22 0.54
C TYR A 264 3.40 18.33 0.85
N ASP A 265 3.47 18.72 2.13
CA ASP A 265 4.48 19.63 2.68
C ASP A 265 5.37 18.90 3.68
N SER A 266 6.62 18.67 3.31
CA SER A 266 7.61 17.98 4.15
C SER A 266 7.98 18.70 5.45
N LYS A 267 7.53 19.95 5.64
CA LYS A 267 7.76 20.73 6.87
C LYS A 267 6.65 20.54 7.89
N THR A 268 5.50 20.05 7.46
CA THR A 268 4.37 19.79 8.33
C THR A 268 4.55 18.42 8.99
N PRO A 269 4.71 18.34 10.31
CA PRO A 269 4.77 17.06 11.02
C PRO A 269 3.50 16.24 10.77
N GLU A 270 3.68 14.94 10.54
CA GLU A 270 2.57 14.05 10.24
C GLU A 270 2.77 12.70 10.93
N PHE A 271 1.74 11.91 10.98
CA PHE A 271 1.76 10.56 11.54
C PHE A 271 0.93 9.61 10.68
N THR A 272 1.29 8.35 10.74
CA THR A 272 0.50 7.23 10.24
C THR A 272 0.01 6.41 11.41
N TRP A 273 -1.26 6.06 11.39
CA TRP A 273 -1.88 5.16 12.36
C TRP A 273 -2.73 4.12 11.65
N MET A 274 -2.63 2.88 12.10
CA MET A 274 -3.47 1.79 11.64
C MET A 274 -3.89 0.90 12.81
N GLU A 275 -5.15 0.47 12.81
CA GLU A 275 -5.66 -0.59 13.68
C GLU A 275 -6.22 -1.72 12.82
N VAL A 276 -5.83 -2.94 13.15
CA VAL A 276 -6.36 -4.16 12.53
C VAL A 276 -6.99 -5.01 13.62
N MET A 277 -8.26 -5.34 13.47
CA MET A 277 -9.02 -6.11 14.43
C MET A 277 -9.67 -7.32 13.78
N ALA A 278 -9.60 -8.47 14.44
CA ALA A 278 -10.33 -9.68 14.07
C ALA A 278 -11.06 -10.28 15.29
N GLU A 279 -12.28 -10.78 15.08
CA GLU A 279 -13.11 -11.43 16.08
C GLU A 279 -13.50 -12.82 15.60
N ALA A 280 -13.28 -13.83 16.44
CA ALA A 280 -13.70 -15.21 16.22
C ALA A 280 -15.15 -15.44 16.67
N PHE A 281 -15.74 -16.57 16.27
CA PHE A 281 -17.12 -16.95 16.66
C PHE A 281 -17.26 -17.27 18.15
N ASP A 282 -16.19 -17.64 18.84
CA ASP A 282 -16.15 -17.90 20.28
C ASP A 282 -15.98 -16.64 21.14
N GLY A 283 -15.92 -15.47 20.52
CA GLY A 283 -15.77 -14.17 21.17
C GLY A 283 -14.32 -13.78 21.45
N ARG A 284 -13.32 -14.59 21.07
CA ARG A 284 -11.92 -14.15 21.09
C ARG A 284 -11.74 -13.03 20.09
N ARG A 285 -11.01 -12.00 20.50
CA ARG A 285 -10.67 -10.86 19.65
C ARG A 285 -9.17 -10.63 19.70
N VAL A 286 -8.60 -10.31 18.58
CA VAL A 286 -7.21 -9.88 18.45
C VAL A 286 -7.15 -8.51 17.78
N THR A 287 -6.25 -7.67 18.25
CA THR A 287 -6.04 -6.32 17.72
C THR A 287 -4.55 -6.03 17.59
N TRP A 288 -4.18 -5.41 16.50
CA TRP A 288 -2.86 -4.78 16.30
C TRP A 288 -3.05 -3.29 16.08
N THR A 289 -2.12 -2.52 16.61
CA THR A 289 -1.99 -1.09 16.33
C THR A 289 -0.62 -0.82 15.75
N VAL A 290 -0.57 -0.10 14.65
CA VAL A 290 0.68 0.34 14.00
C VAL A 290 0.70 1.85 14.01
N GLN A 291 1.83 2.44 14.43
CA GLN A 291 2.01 3.88 14.47
C GLN A 291 3.41 4.27 14.04
N ASP A 292 3.53 5.37 13.30
CA ASP A 292 4.79 5.97 12.90
C ASP A 292 4.65 7.48 12.78
N HIS A 293 5.71 8.19 13.16
CA HIS A 293 5.79 9.65 13.07
C HIS A 293 6.82 10.12 12.04
N GLY A 294 7.30 9.18 11.21
CA GLY A 294 8.40 9.41 10.31
C GLY A 294 9.76 9.45 11.01
N SER A 295 10.80 9.59 10.24
CA SER A 295 12.17 9.73 10.73
C SER A 295 13.02 10.53 9.72
N ASP A 296 14.33 10.61 9.95
CA ASP A 296 15.26 11.32 9.06
C ASP A 296 15.29 10.72 7.64
N ASP A 297 14.87 9.46 7.46
CA ASP A 297 14.84 8.77 6.17
C ASP A 297 13.54 8.97 5.39
N GLY A 298 12.47 9.45 6.02
CA GLY A 298 11.22 9.71 5.34
C GLY A 298 10.06 10.11 6.24
N HIS A 299 9.02 10.64 5.62
CA HIS A 299 7.75 10.93 6.28
C HIS A 299 6.94 9.65 6.51
N SER A 300 6.06 9.63 7.53
CA SER A 300 5.48 8.41 8.10
C SER A 300 4.73 7.54 7.10
N MET A 301 3.78 8.06 6.34
CA MET A 301 2.97 7.25 5.41
C MET A 301 3.82 6.69 4.26
N GLY A 302 4.65 7.53 3.64
CA GLY A 302 5.54 7.08 2.57
C GLY A 302 6.59 6.07 3.07
N ARG A 303 7.08 6.29 4.31
CA ARG A 303 8.01 5.41 4.99
C ARG A 303 7.35 4.07 5.36
N CYS A 304 6.20 4.06 6.03
CA CYS A 304 5.49 2.84 6.40
C CYS A 304 5.15 1.98 5.18
N THR A 305 4.56 2.58 4.15
CA THR A 305 4.23 1.88 2.90
C THR A 305 5.50 1.35 2.22
N GLY A 306 6.53 2.19 2.12
CA GLY A 306 7.79 1.81 1.50
C GLY A 306 8.58 0.77 2.30
N LEU A 307 8.50 0.78 3.64
CA LEU A 307 9.14 -0.25 4.49
C LEU A 307 8.51 -1.62 4.29
N VAL A 308 7.19 -1.73 4.23
CA VAL A 308 6.53 -3.02 3.94
C VAL A 308 7.03 -3.57 2.61
N ALA A 309 7.05 -2.72 1.56
CA ALA A 309 7.57 -3.12 0.26
C ALA A 309 9.05 -3.52 0.33
N TYR A 310 9.89 -2.71 0.96
CA TYR A 310 11.31 -3.00 1.14
C TYR A 310 11.53 -4.33 1.86
N CYS A 311 10.83 -4.58 2.97
CA CYS A 311 10.93 -5.84 3.71
C CYS A 311 10.51 -7.05 2.86
N CYS A 312 9.40 -6.95 2.11
CA CYS A 312 8.98 -7.99 1.18
C CYS A 312 10.02 -8.24 0.07
N ILE A 313 10.64 -7.17 -0.45
CA ILE A 313 11.72 -7.28 -1.45
C ILE A 313 12.91 -8.06 -0.86
N ILE A 314 13.38 -7.70 0.34
CA ILE A 314 14.50 -8.36 0.99
C ILE A 314 14.21 -9.85 1.23
N GLU A 315 13.05 -10.17 1.79
CA GLU A 315 12.62 -11.56 1.98
C GLU A 315 12.61 -12.35 0.68
N TRP A 316 12.09 -11.76 -0.40
CA TRP A 316 12.01 -12.43 -1.70
C TRP A 316 13.35 -12.53 -2.44
N LEU A 317 14.29 -11.64 -2.15
CA LEU A 317 15.67 -11.76 -2.67
C LEU A 317 16.46 -12.84 -1.92
N GLU A 318 16.19 -13.02 -0.62
CA GLU A 318 16.79 -14.08 0.21
C GLU A 318 16.25 -15.48 -0.14
N ASP A 319 14.95 -15.58 -0.42
CA ASP A 319 14.30 -16.81 -0.89
C ASP A 319 13.59 -16.58 -2.24
N PRO A 320 14.31 -16.74 -3.37
CA PRO A 320 13.73 -16.56 -4.69
C PRO A 320 12.53 -17.44 -5.02
N ASP A 321 12.40 -18.57 -4.36
CA ASP A 321 11.33 -19.56 -4.55
C ASP A 321 10.16 -19.34 -3.55
N MET A 322 10.17 -18.27 -2.75
CA MET A 322 9.15 -17.95 -1.76
C MET A 322 7.72 -17.97 -2.32
N LEU A 323 7.55 -17.49 -3.54
CA LEU A 323 6.26 -17.50 -4.24
C LEU A 323 6.40 -18.16 -5.62
N PRO A 324 5.57 -19.17 -5.93
CA PRO A 324 5.57 -19.80 -7.25
C PRO A 324 5.05 -18.85 -8.34
N PRO A 325 5.21 -19.18 -9.64
CA PRO A 325 4.57 -18.43 -10.70
C PRO A 325 3.07 -18.25 -10.48
N GLY A 326 2.59 -17.00 -10.66
CA GLY A 326 1.21 -16.58 -10.43
C GLY A 326 1.12 -15.22 -9.78
N VAL A 327 -0.08 -14.82 -9.43
CA VAL A 327 -0.39 -13.54 -8.76
C VAL A 327 -0.76 -13.81 -7.31
N HIS A 328 -0.07 -13.17 -6.38
CA HIS A 328 -0.17 -13.43 -4.94
C HIS A 328 -0.50 -12.14 -4.19
N ALA A 329 -1.40 -12.25 -3.23
CA ALA A 329 -1.72 -11.17 -2.30
C ALA A 329 -0.89 -11.32 -0.99
N PRO A 330 -0.72 -10.25 -0.19
CA PRO A 330 0.13 -10.27 1.01
C PRO A 330 -0.30 -11.30 2.06
N GLU A 331 -1.57 -11.63 2.16
CA GLU A 331 -2.12 -12.65 3.05
C GLU A 331 -1.73 -14.09 2.66
N SER A 332 -1.15 -14.29 1.48
CA SER A 332 -0.63 -15.59 1.05
C SER A 332 0.77 -15.88 1.56
N LEU A 333 1.48 -14.87 2.07
CA LEU A 333 2.83 -15.03 2.60
C LEU A 333 2.84 -15.99 3.80
N PRO A 334 3.90 -16.82 3.97
CA PRO A 334 4.06 -17.67 5.14
C PRO A 334 4.15 -16.86 6.45
N SER A 335 3.64 -17.41 7.57
CA SER A 335 3.67 -16.75 8.89
C SER A 335 5.07 -16.34 9.34
N GLU A 336 6.08 -17.16 9.05
CA GLU A 336 7.47 -16.86 9.37
C GLU A 336 8.02 -15.68 8.55
N VAL A 337 7.60 -15.50 7.32
CA VAL A 337 7.94 -14.33 6.48
C VAL A 337 7.26 -13.09 7.05
N ILE A 338 5.96 -13.16 7.36
CA ILE A 338 5.21 -12.07 7.97
C ILE A 338 5.86 -11.64 9.30
N SER A 339 6.26 -12.61 10.13
CA SER A 339 6.93 -12.32 11.40
C SER A 339 8.28 -11.60 11.20
N ARG A 340 9.06 -11.97 10.18
CA ARG A 340 10.32 -11.28 9.88
C ARG A 340 10.08 -9.88 9.35
N ILE A 341 9.07 -9.68 8.50
CA ILE A 341 8.67 -8.34 8.01
C ILE A 341 8.30 -7.44 9.19
N ILE A 342 7.47 -7.91 10.12
CA ILE A 342 7.09 -7.18 11.33
C ILE A 342 8.32 -6.81 12.17
N ASN A 343 9.26 -7.76 12.39
CA ASN A 343 10.47 -7.50 13.14
C ASN A 343 11.37 -6.47 12.46
N MET A 344 11.55 -6.54 11.13
CA MET A 344 12.29 -5.53 10.39
C MET A 344 11.67 -4.14 10.51
N MET A 345 10.33 -4.03 10.48
CA MET A 345 9.65 -2.75 10.70
C MET A 345 9.84 -2.21 12.12
N LEU A 346 9.81 -3.08 13.14
CA LEU A 346 10.10 -2.73 14.54
C LEU A 346 11.54 -2.23 14.70
N ASP A 347 12.51 -2.89 14.08
CA ASP A 347 13.94 -2.51 14.11
C ASP A 347 14.16 -1.13 13.44
N GLU A 348 13.33 -0.77 12.48
CA GLU A 348 13.31 0.56 11.84
C GLU A 348 12.54 1.62 12.67
N GLY A 349 12.01 1.24 13.85
CA GLY A 349 11.36 2.15 14.78
C GLY A 349 9.88 2.43 14.49
N VAL A 350 9.23 1.64 13.62
CA VAL A 350 7.76 1.65 13.51
C VAL A 350 7.19 1.00 14.78
N GLU A 351 6.25 1.65 15.43
CA GLU A 351 5.59 1.08 16.61
C GLU A 351 4.51 0.09 16.16
N ILE A 352 4.67 -1.19 16.49
CA ILE A 352 3.68 -2.24 16.24
C ILE A 352 3.34 -2.89 17.57
N ILE A 353 2.13 -2.66 18.06
CA ILE A 353 1.62 -3.20 19.32
C ILE A 353 0.60 -4.30 18.98
N GLY A 354 0.82 -5.49 19.51
CA GLY A 354 -0.06 -6.64 19.33
C GLY A 354 0.72 -7.91 18.97
N PRO A 355 0.00 -9.04 18.89
CA PRO A 355 -1.45 -9.17 19.04
C PRO A 355 -1.91 -8.94 20.48
N MET A 356 -2.86 -8.04 20.69
CA MET A 356 -3.57 -7.88 21.95
C MET A 356 -4.83 -8.73 21.91
N THR A 357 -4.98 -9.68 22.84
CA THR A 357 -6.14 -10.58 22.89
C THR A 357 -7.14 -10.14 23.96
N SER A 358 -8.44 -10.20 23.63
CA SER A 358 -9.53 -9.97 24.58
C SER A 358 -10.69 -10.91 24.26
N HIS A 359 -11.64 -11.03 25.22
CA HIS A 359 -12.91 -11.71 25.00
C HIS A 359 -14.03 -10.68 25.06
N SER A 360 -14.93 -10.71 24.07
CA SER A 360 -16.14 -9.87 24.01
C SER A 360 -17.24 -10.42 24.89
#